data_bd915755cd837d451f2ff0b20c3987d9
#
_entry.id   bd915755cd837d451f2ff0b20c3987d9
#
_cell.length_a   1.000
_cell.length_b   1.000
_cell.length_c   1.000
_cell.angle_alpha   90.00
_cell.angle_beta   90.00
_cell.angle_gamma   90.00
#
_symmetry.space_group_name_H-M   'P 1'
#
loop_
_entity.id
_entity.type
_entity.pdbx_description
1 polymer ?
#
loop_
_entity_poly.entity_id
_entity_poly.type
_entity_poly.pdbx_seq_one_letter_code
_entity_poly.pdbx_strand_id
1 'polypeptide(L)'
;MKTPSLRSKLKPHLWFQAYWVIYLIWFFWLDLTIKNPKYIIHSPIDDLIPFNEWFIFPYCSWFVLLAAVTAMLWWYDTESYDKLCLMMFSGMTLCLIIYMILPNGLDIRPTAEAIGRDNLAVWIMQLIWKADASVNVCPSIHCQSSGCMALAFSQSKLAKHRPALKAVAWVWAGLICLSTVFTKQHSILDVVCGLVLVAVWVPFLYGKKTKIAD
;
A
#
# COMPACT_ATOMS: atom_id res chain seq x y z
N MET A 1 -4.44 -3.05 33.68
CA MET A 1 -4.67 -4.05 32.63
C MET A 1 -3.46 -4.98 32.60
N LYS A 2 -3.64 -6.29 32.83
CA LYS A 2 -2.53 -7.26 32.70
C LYS A 2 -2.14 -7.35 31.24
N THR A 3 -0.89 -7.10 30.92
CA THR A 3 -0.33 -7.36 29.58
C THR A 3 -0.46 -8.85 29.27
N PRO A 4 -1.13 -9.25 28.18
CA PRO A 4 -1.24 -10.66 27.81
C PRO A 4 0.17 -11.24 27.58
N SER A 5 0.38 -12.49 27.99
CA SER A 5 1.67 -13.16 27.81
C SER A 5 2.01 -13.28 26.32
N LEU A 6 3.29 -13.16 25.96
CA LEU A 6 3.78 -13.31 24.59
C LEU A 6 3.25 -14.60 23.92
N ARG A 7 3.16 -15.68 24.70
CA ARG A 7 2.70 -17.01 24.25
C ARG A 7 1.21 -17.07 23.87
N SER A 8 0.35 -16.22 24.49
CA SER A 8 -1.07 -16.14 24.13
C SER A 8 -1.32 -15.32 22.85
N LYS A 9 -0.38 -14.43 22.50
CA LYS A 9 -0.43 -13.60 21.29
C LYS A 9 0.18 -14.27 20.06
N LEU A 10 1.14 -15.17 20.25
CA LEU A 10 1.91 -15.74 19.14
C LEU A 10 1.15 -16.76 18.29
N LYS A 11 0.18 -17.50 18.84
CA LYS A 11 -0.40 -18.66 18.14
C LYS A 11 -1.51 -18.37 17.12
N PRO A 12 -2.52 -17.51 17.34
CA PRO A 12 -3.63 -17.41 16.40
C PRO A 12 -3.40 -16.48 15.21
N HIS A 13 -2.49 -15.48 15.30
CA HIS A 13 -2.43 -14.38 14.35
C HIS A 13 -1.15 -14.34 13.49
N LEU A 14 -0.08 -15.01 13.91
CA LEU A 14 1.19 -15.00 13.17
C LEU A 14 1.13 -15.72 11.81
N TRP A 15 0.22 -16.67 11.65
CA TRP A 15 0.07 -17.36 10.37
C TRP A 15 -0.31 -16.40 9.22
N PHE A 16 -0.97 -15.28 9.52
CA PHE A 16 -1.21 -14.24 8.52
C PHE A 16 0.10 -13.71 7.91
N GLN A 17 1.19 -13.71 8.67
CA GLN A 17 2.48 -13.24 8.15
C GLN A 17 3.10 -14.22 7.15
N ALA A 18 2.69 -15.48 7.12
CA ALA A 18 3.10 -16.43 6.07
C ALA A 18 2.62 -15.99 4.67
N TYR A 19 1.57 -15.16 4.60
CA TYR A 19 1.10 -14.56 3.36
C TYR A 19 2.20 -13.78 2.63
N TRP A 20 3.09 -13.09 3.36
CA TRP A 20 4.17 -12.33 2.74
C TRP A 20 5.09 -13.19 1.87
N VAL A 21 5.33 -14.43 2.26
CA VAL A 21 6.14 -15.36 1.46
C VAL A 21 5.43 -15.67 0.14
N ILE A 22 4.14 -15.99 0.19
CA ILE A 22 3.33 -16.27 -1.00
C ILE A 22 3.26 -15.02 -1.89
N TYR A 23 2.98 -13.86 -1.29
CA TYR A 23 2.89 -12.59 -1.99
C TYR A 23 4.19 -12.24 -2.72
N LEU A 24 5.33 -12.30 -2.03
CA LEU A 24 6.63 -11.93 -2.60
C LEU A 24 7.02 -12.89 -3.75
N ILE A 25 6.81 -14.20 -3.59
CA ILE A 25 7.08 -15.17 -4.65
C ILE A 25 6.22 -14.85 -5.88
N TRP A 26 4.93 -14.60 -5.69
CA TRP A 26 4.00 -14.32 -6.77
C TRP A 26 4.30 -12.96 -7.42
N PHE A 27 4.54 -11.92 -6.64
CA PHE A 27 4.88 -10.59 -7.13
C PHE A 27 6.15 -10.60 -7.99
N PHE A 28 7.24 -11.16 -7.48
CA PHE A 28 8.50 -11.25 -8.24
C PHE A 28 8.38 -12.14 -9.46
N TRP A 29 7.60 -13.21 -9.39
CA TRP A 29 7.31 -14.02 -10.56
C TRP A 29 6.61 -13.21 -11.65
N LEU A 30 5.61 -12.40 -11.31
CA LEU A 30 4.94 -11.50 -12.27
C LEU A 30 5.90 -10.46 -12.82
N ASP A 31 6.70 -9.83 -11.97
CA ASP A 31 7.67 -8.81 -12.39
C ASP A 31 8.76 -9.38 -13.33
N LEU A 32 9.16 -10.61 -13.13
CA LEU A 32 10.12 -11.30 -13.99
C LEU A 32 9.51 -11.77 -15.31
N THR A 33 8.23 -12.12 -15.34
CA THR A 33 7.55 -12.69 -16.52
C THR A 33 6.91 -11.64 -17.41
N ILE A 34 6.35 -10.58 -16.84
CA ILE A 34 5.70 -9.50 -17.58
C ILE A 34 6.72 -8.41 -17.90
N LYS A 35 7.36 -8.51 -19.07
CA LYS A 35 8.33 -7.50 -19.53
C LYS A 35 7.72 -6.47 -20.46
N ASN A 36 6.71 -6.86 -21.23
CA ASN A 36 6.01 -6.01 -22.18
C ASN A 36 4.53 -5.99 -21.81
N PRO A 37 4.07 -5.03 -20.97
CA PRO A 37 2.70 -4.95 -20.55
C PRO A 37 1.79 -4.66 -21.74
N LYS A 38 0.65 -5.34 -21.81
CA LYS A 38 -0.33 -5.16 -22.89
C LYS A 38 -1.05 -3.81 -22.81
N TYR A 39 -1.21 -3.31 -21.59
CA TYR A 39 -1.96 -2.09 -21.31
C TYR A 39 -1.05 -1.05 -20.66
N ILE A 40 -0.87 0.09 -21.30
CA ILE A 40 -0.18 1.24 -20.71
C ILE A 40 -1.22 2.11 -20.01
N ILE A 41 -1.06 2.27 -18.71
CA ILE A 41 -1.94 3.10 -17.89
C ILE A 41 -1.44 4.55 -17.97
N HIS A 42 -2.31 5.43 -18.40
CA HIS A 42 -2.02 6.85 -18.52
C HIS A 42 -3.29 7.68 -18.35
N SER A 43 -3.16 8.82 -17.70
CA SER A 43 -4.20 9.84 -17.58
C SER A 43 -3.62 11.20 -17.99
N PRO A 44 -4.36 12.08 -18.68
CA PRO A 44 -3.92 13.44 -18.94
C PRO A 44 -3.51 14.23 -17.68
N ILE A 45 -4.01 13.83 -16.51
CA ILE A 45 -3.61 14.42 -15.22
C ILE A 45 -2.17 14.08 -14.88
N ASP A 46 -1.66 12.90 -15.30
CA ASP A 46 -0.28 12.48 -15.05
C ASP A 46 0.74 13.40 -15.70
N ASP A 47 0.39 14.03 -16.83
CA ASP A 47 1.23 14.96 -17.56
C ASP A 47 1.34 16.32 -16.84
N LEU A 48 0.32 16.67 -16.06
CA LEU A 48 0.29 17.91 -15.27
C LEU A 48 1.08 17.79 -13.96
N ILE A 49 1.34 16.55 -13.49
CA ILE A 49 2.06 16.31 -12.23
C ILE A 49 3.56 16.29 -12.54
N PRO A 50 4.36 17.23 -12.03
CA PRO A 50 5.80 17.23 -12.27
C PRO A 50 6.49 16.07 -11.55
N PHE A 51 7.57 15.55 -12.13
CA PHE A 51 8.48 14.67 -11.43
C PHE A 51 9.18 15.41 -10.29
N ASN A 52 9.20 14.79 -9.10
CA ASN A 52 9.90 15.32 -7.93
C ASN A 52 10.56 14.18 -7.14
N GLU A 53 11.89 14.11 -7.24
CA GLU A 53 12.70 13.07 -6.61
C GLU A 53 12.62 13.06 -5.08
N TRP A 54 12.33 14.19 -4.43
CA TRP A 54 12.26 14.26 -2.96
C TRP A 54 11.11 13.45 -2.38
N PHE A 55 10.09 13.16 -3.18
CA PHE A 55 9.01 12.26 -2.80
C PHE A 55 9.45 10.80 -2.64
N ILE A 56 10.71 10.46 -2.97
CA ILE A 56 11.26 9.13 -2.68
C ILE A 56 11.27 8.82 -1.17
N PHE A 57 11.46 9.82 -0.31
CA PHE A 57 11.47 9.61 1.13
C PHE A 57 10.10 9.20 1.68
N PRO A 58 8.99 9.91 1.41
CA PRO A 58 7.67 9.41 1.75
C PRO A 58 7.35 8.09 1.05
N TYR A 59 7.80 7.85 -0.18
CA TYR A 59 7.63 6.56 -0.86
C TYR A 59 8.27 5.42 -0.07
N CYS A 60 9.54 5.53 0.27
CA CYS A 60 10.25 4.53 1.06
C CYS A 60 9.69 4.40 2.50
N SER A 61 9.07 5.44 3.03
CA SER A 61 8.43 5.39 4.35
C SER A 61 7.24 4.43 4.42
N TRP A 62 6.75 3.95 3.27
CA TRP A 62 5.73 2.90 3.21
C TRP A 62 6.14 1.65 3.99
N PHE A 63 7.39 1.22 3.88
CA PHE A 63 7.90 0.08 4.64
C PHE A 63 7.86 0.32 6.16
N VAL A 64 8.15 1.57 6.58
CA VAL A 64 8.09 1.97 8.00
C VAL A 64 6.65 1.98 8.49
N LEU A 65 5.72 2.56 7.72
CA LEU A 65 4.29 2.57 8.05
C LEU A 65 3.75 1.14 8.18
N LEU A 66 4.10 0.28 7.21
CA LEU A 66 3.70 -1.13 7.19
C LEU A 66 4.16 -1.87 8.45
N ALA A 67 5.45 -1.77 8.78
CA ALA A 67 6.01 -2.41 9.96
C ALA A 67 5.42 -1.85 11.26
N ALA A 68 5.34 -0.52 11.38
CA ALA A 68 4.88 0.14 12.60
C ALA A 68 3.41 -0.15 12.89
N VAL A 69 2.51 0.03 11.90
CA VAL A 69 1.07 -0.18 12.10
C VAL A 69 0.78 -1.65 12.35
N THR A 70 1.38 -2.56 11.57
CA THR A 70 1.20 -4.00 11.75
C THR A 70 1.64 -4.45 13.14
N ALA A 71 2.84 -4.04 13.58
CA ALA A 71 3.38 -4.40 14.89
C ALA A 71 2.55 -3.80 16.04
N MET A 72 2.15 -2.51 15.94
CA MET A 72 1.33 -1.87 16.97
C MET A 72 -0.05 -2.52 17.10
N LEU A 73 -0.73 -2.79 15.99
CA LEU A 73 -2.05 -3.44 16.03
C LEU A 73 -1.93 -4.87 16.54
N TRP A 74 -0.96 -5.64 16.07
CA TRP A 74 -0.72 -6.99 16.57
C TRP A 74 -0.48 -7.02 18.08
N TRP A 75 0.26 -6.04 18.60
CA TRP A 75 0.59 -6.00 20.03
C TRP A 75 -0.55 -5.49 20.91
N TYR A 76 -1.25 -4.44 20.49
CA TYR A 76 -2.21 -3.73 21.32
C TYR A 76 -3.69 -3.97 20.96
N ASP A 77 -4.00 -4.35 19.72
CA ASP A 77 -5.37 -4.51 19.22
C ASP A 77 -5.47 -5.58 18.13
N THR A 78 -5.48 -6.84 18.55
CA THR A 78 -5.51 -7.99 17.63
C THR A 78 -6.76 -8.03 16.74
N GLU A 79 -7.90 -7.51 17.17
CA GLU A 79 -9.09 -7.41 16.32
C GLU A 79 -8.87 -6.47 15.14
N SER A 80 -8.29 -5.29 15.41
CA SER A 80 -7.93 -4.34 14.34
C SER A 80 -6.80 -4.88 13.46
N TYR A 81 -5.87 -5.66 14.02
CA TYR A 81 -4.84 -6.36 13.26
C TYR A 81 -5.44 -7.38 12.28
N ASP A 82 -6.38 -8.21 12.72
CA ASP A 82 -7.03 -9.21 11.86
C ASP A 82 -7.81 -8.53 10.72
N LYS A 83 -8.52 -7.44 11.01
CA LYS A 83 -9.19 -6.63 10.00
C LYS A 83 -8.21 -6.02 9.00
N LEU A 84 -7.06 -5.51 9.48
CA LEU A 84 -5.98 -5.02 8.61
C LEU A 84 -5.48 -6.12 7.69
N CYS A 85 -5.11 -7.27 8.24
CA CYS A 85 -4.60 -8.39 7.46
C CYS A 85 -5.61 -8.85 6.40
N LEU A 86 -6.87 -8.97 6.76
CA LEU A 86 -7.93 -9.37 5.83
C LEU A 86 -8.08 -8.36 4.67
N MET A 87 -8.21 -7.07 4.97
CA MET A 87 -8.35 -6.03 3.93
C MET A 87 -7.10 -5.93 3.05
N MET A 88 -5.95 -5.86 3.68
CA MET A 88 -4.70 -5.62 2.99
C MET A 88 -4.33 -6.82 2.12
N PHE A 89 -4.33 -8.02 2.67
CA PHE A 89 -3.91 -9.21 1.94
C PHE A 89 -4.89 -9.63 0.84
N SER A 90 -6.20 -9.52 1.08
CA SER A 90 -7.18 -9.77 0.02
C SER A 90 -7.08 -8.75 -1.12
N GLY A 91 -6.88 -7.46 -0.78
CA GLY A 91 -6.69 -6.42 -1.77
C GLY A 91 -5.39 -6.61 -2.57
N MET A 92 -4.28 -6.94 -1.91
CA MET A 92 -3.01 -7.27 -2.58
C MET A 92 -3.15 -8.49 -3.49
N THR A 93 -3.83 -9.55 -3.01
CA THR A 93 -4.12 -10.73 -3.84
C THR A 93 -4.93 -10.37 -5.08
N LEU A 94 -5.95 -9.52 -4.92
CA LEU A 94 -6.75 -9.05 -6.05
C LEU A 94 -5.92 -8.24 -7.04
N CYS A 95 -4.98 -7.38 -6.56
CA CYS A 95 -4.03 -6.69 -7.43
C CYS A 95 -3.20 -7.69 -8.25
N LEU A 96 -2.62 -8.71 -7.62
CA LEU A 96 -1.82 -9.73 -8.34
C LEU A 96 -2.65 -10.48 -9.38
N ILE A 97 -3.90 -10.83 -9.06
CA ILE A 97 -4.83 -11.46 -10.02
C ILE A 97 -5.09 -10.53 -11.21
N ILE A 98 -5.34 -9.24 -10.95
CA ILE A 98 -5.55 -8.24 -12.00
C ILE A 98 -4.31 -8.12 -12.88
N TYR A 99 -3.10 -8.07 -12.31
CA TYR A 99 -1.85 -8.01 -13.07
C TYR A 99 -1.66 -9.23 -13.99
N MET A 100 -2.08 -10.42 -13.54
CA MET A 100 -2.04 -11.63 -14.37
C MET A 100 -3.02 -11.57 -15.55
N ILE A 101 -4.25 -11.11 -15.32
CA ILE A 101 -5.33 -11.10 -16.33
C ILE A 101 -5.17 -9.91 -17.27
N LEU A 102 -4.76 -8.76 -16.73
CA LEU A 102 -4.59 -7.49 -17.42
C LEU A 102 -3.15 -6.97 -17.21
N PRO A 103 -2.14 -7.58 -17.86
CA PRO A 103 -0.77 -7.12 -17.76
C PRO A 103 -0.64 -5.65 -18.13
N ASN A 104 -0.31 -4.82 -17.14
CA ASN A 104 -0.33 -3.38 -17.28
C ASN A 104 1.00 -2.76 -16.82
N GLY A 105 1.26 -1.53 -17.27
CA GLY A 105 2.49 -0.82 -16.95
C GLY A 105 2.39 0.67 -17.25
N LEU A 106 3.50 1.38 -17.03
CA LEU A 106 3.65 2.82 -17.26
C LEU A 106 4.84 3.11 -18.14
N ASP A 107 4.76 4.23 -18.87
CA ASP A 107 5.84 4.79 -19.71
C ASP A 107 6.16 6.27 -19.36
N ILE A 108 5.79 6.72 -18.16
CA ILE A 108 5.90 8.11 -17.71
C ILE A 108 7.16 8.41 -16.88
N ARG A 109 8.06 7.42 -16.69
CA ARG A 109 9.31 7.63 -15.96
C ARG A 109 10.26 8.48 -16.79
N PRO A 110 10.80 9.59 -16.24
CA PRO A 110 11.76 10.42 -16.95
C PRO A 110 13.10 9.68 -17.12
N THR A 111 13.82 9.98 -18.21
CA THR A 111 15.19 9.50 -18.37
C THR A 111 16.15 10.28 -17.47
N ALA A 112 17.36 9.74 -17.26
CA ALA A 112 18.38 10.41 -16.44
C ALA A 112 18.73 11.79 -17.03
N GLU A 113 18.79 11.90 -18.37
CA GLU A 113 19.06 13.15 -19.08
C GLU A 113 17.94 14.17 -18.87
N ALA A 114 16.68 13.73 -18.88
CA ALA A 114 15.52 14.60 -18.64
C ALA A 114 15.45 15.10 -17.19
N ILE A 115 15.95 14.32 -16.23
CA ILE A 115 16.04 14.75 -14.82
C ILE A 115 17.10 15.86 -14.71
N GLY A 116 18.25 15.75 -15.37
CA GLY A 116 19.29 16.79 -15.43
C GLY A 116 19.91 17.19 -14.07
N ARG A 117 19.75 16.36 -13.04
CA ARG A 117 20.28 16.57 -11.67
C ARG A 117 20.81 15.28 -11.12
N ASP A 118 21.85 15.42 -10.27
CA ASP A 118 22.49 14.33 -9.55
C ASP A 118 22.51 14.67 -8.06
N ASN A 119 21.69 13.96 -7.29
CA ASN A 119 21.60 14.09 -5.85
C ASN A 119 21.19 12.75 -5.21
N LEU A 120 21.25 12.67 -3.88
CA LEU A 120 20.92 11.46 -3.14
C LEU A 120 19.50 10.92 -3.47
N ALA A 121 18.51 11.79 -3.62
CA ALA A 121 17.14 11.37 -3.90
C ALA A 121 17.03 10.75 -5.30
N VAL A 122 17.67 11.34 -6.32
CA VAL A 122 17.75 10.78 -7.67
C VAL A 122 18.49 9.44 -7.66
N TRP A 123 19.59 9.33 -6.92
CA TRP A 123 20.31 8.07 -6.80
C TRP A 123 19.43 6.96 -6.20
N ILE A 124 18.72 7.24 -5.11
CA ILE A 124 17.76 6.28 -4.51
C ILE A 124 16.66 5.92 -5.52
N MET A 125 16.10 6.91 -6.23
CA MET A 125 15.09 6.67 -7.27
C MET A 125 15.59 5.70 -8.34
N GLN A 126 16.79 5.91 -8.84
CA GLN A 126 17.40 5.04 -9.86
C GLN A 126 17.59 3.60 -9.34
N LEU A 127 17.95 3.43 -8.05
CA LEU A 127 18.02 2.11 -7.44
C LEU A 127 16.64 1.43 -7.40
N ILE A 128 15.59 2.16 -7.01
CA ILE A 128 14.21 1.65 -7.00
C ILE A 128 13.78 1.27 -8.42
N TRP A 129 14.00 2.14 -9.43
CA TRP A 129 13.62 1.84 -10.81
C TRP A 129 14.38 0.66 -11.44
N LYS A 130 15.60 0.35 -10.95
CA LYS A 130 16.32 -0.85 -11.34
C LYS A 130 15.77 -2.12 -10.71
N ALA A 131 15.25 -2.00 -9.47
CA ALA A 131 14.73 -3.13 -8.71
C ALA A 131 13.26 -3.43 -9.02
N ASP A 132 12.48 -2.40 -9.38
CA ASP A 132 11.04 -2.45 -9.62
C ASP A 132 10.75 -1.98 -11.04
N ALA A 133 10.38 -2.90 -11.91
CA ALA A 133 10.06 -2.61 -13.29
C ALA A 133 8.80 -1.72 -13.38
N SER A 134 8.63 -1.02 -14.54
CA SER A 134 7.45 -0.16 -14.79
C SER A 134 6.24 -0.98 -15.23
N VAL A 135 6.01 -2.13 -14.59
CA VAL A 135 4.93 -3.08 -14.88
C VAL A 135 4.15 -3.42 -13.59
N ASN A 136 2.98 -4.02 -13.73
CA ASN A 136 2.14 -4.42 -12.59
C ASN A 136 1.79 -3.25 -11.67
N VAL A 137 1.29 -2.17 -12.25
CA VAL A 137 1.10 -0.89 -11.56
C VAL A 137 -0.34 -0.61 -11.13
N CYS A 138 -1.34 -1.07 -11.91
CA CYS A 138 -2.76 -0.80 -11.64
C CYS A 138 -3.52 -2.06 -11.22
N PRO A 139 -4.17 -2.06 -10.04
CA PRO A 139 -4.26 -1.04 -8.98
C PRO A 139 -2.97 -0.88 -8.16
N SER A 140 -2.72 0.33 -7.60
CA SER A 140 -1.54 0.54 -6.77
C SER A 140 -1.62 -0.18 -5.43
N ILE A 141 -0.70 -1.13 -5.20
CA ILE A 141 -0.56 -1.84 -3.92
C ILE A 141 -0.12 -0.88 -2.81
N HIS A 142 0.74 0.11 -3.11
CA HIS A 142 1.16 1.13 -2.16
C HIS A 142 -0.02 1.92 -1.61
N CYS A 143 -0.93 2.36 -2.49
CA CYS A 143 -2.10 3.14 -2.11
C CYS A 143 -3.15 2.28 -1.39
N GLN A 144 -3.39 1.06 -1.88
CA GLN A 144 -4.31 0.11 -1.27
C GLN A 144 -3.87 -0.25 0.15
N SER A 145 -2.63 -0.65 0.35
CA SER A 145 -2.13 -1.05 1.66
C SER A 145 -2.02 0.13 2.63
N SER A 146 -1.58 1.31 2.16
CA SER A 146 -1.52 2.53 2.99
C SER A 146 -2.91 2.96 3.46
N GLY A 147 -3.91 2.90 2.59
CA GLY A 147 -5.30 3.17 2.95
C GLY A 147 -5.84 2.17 3.98
N CYS A 148 -5.55 0.87 3.80
CA CYS A 148 -5.92 -0.17 4.78
C CYS A 148 -5.28 0.08 6.15
N MET A 149 -3.98 0.43 6.17
CA MET A 149 -3.26 0.73 7.41
C MET A 149 -3.83 1.95 8.14
N ALA A 150 -4.06 3.05 7.42
CA ALA A 150 -4.63 4.27 7.99
C ALA A 150 -6.05 4.01 8.54
N LEU A 151 -6.89 3.27 7.80
CA LEU A 151 -8.24 2.92 8.21
C LEU A 151 -8.24 2.04 9.46
N ALA A 152 -7.52 0.92 9.44
CA ALA A 152 -7.48 -0.02 10.55
C ALA A 152 -6.92 0.62 11.81
N PHE A 153 -5.84 1.40 11.69
CA PHE A 153 -5.27 2.13 12.81
C PHE A 153 -6.25 3.17 13.38
N SER A 154 -6.92 3.93 12.52
CA SER A 154 -7.88 4.96 12.94
C SER A 154 -9.08 4.39 13.70
N GLN A 155 -9.47 3.16 13.42
CA GLN A 155 -10.58 2.45 14.08
C GLN A 155 -10.14 1.63 15.30
N SER A 156 -8.82 1.50 15.50
CA SER A 156 -8.26 0.71 16.58
C SER A 156 -8.46 1.35 17.97
N LYS A 157 -8.33 0.53 19.02
CA LYS A 157 -8.32 0.98 20.42
C LYS A 157 -7.22 2.02 20.70
N LEU A 158 -6.14 2.01 19.89
CA LEU A 158 -5.03 2.96 20.03
C LEU A 158 -5.41 4.38 19.60
N ALA A 159 -6.19 4.51 18.54
CA ALA A 159 -6.47 5.80 17.90
C ALA A 159 -7.94 6.25 17.99
N LYS A 160 -8.88 5.38 18.35
CA LYS A 160 -10.32 5.65 18.30
C LYS A 160 -10.74 7.00 18.95
N HIS A 161 -10.12 7.34 20.09
CA HIS A 161 -10.40 8.58 20.83
C HIS A 161 -9.25 9.60 20.75
N ARG A 162 -8.32 9.46 19.78
CA ARG A 162 -7.14 10.30 19.63
C ARG A 162 -7.11 10.89 18.21
N PRO A 163 -7.80 12.01 17.97
CA PRO A 163 -7.93 12.60 16.62
C PRO A 163 -6.58 12.93 15.98
N ALA A 164 -5.61 13.38 16.79
CA ALA A 164 -4.27 13.66 16.28
C ALA A 164 -3.58 12.41 15.70
N LEU A 165 -3.69 11.25 16.35
CA LEU A 165 -3.10 10.00 15.83
C LEU A 165 -3.80 9.53 14.56
N LYS A 166 -5.12 9.72 14.45
CA LYS A 166 -5.86 9.45 13.20
C LYS A 166 -5.37 10.36 12.09
N ALA A 167 -5.25 11.66 12.37
CA ALA A 167 -4.76 12.63 11.39
C ALA A 167 -3.36 12.26 10.91
N VAL A 168 -2.43 11.92 11.81
CA VAL A 168 -1.08 11.48 11.46
C VAL A 168 -1.11 10.26 10.54
N ALA A 169 -1.92 9.24 10.85
CA ALA A 169 -2.02 8.03 10.03
C ALA A 169 -2.53 8.34 8.60
N TRP A 170 -3.58 9.16 8.50
CA TRP A 170 -4.14 9.54 7.19
C TRP A 170 -3.24 10.46 6.39
N VAL A 171 -2.57 11.43 7.05
CA VAL A 171 -1.59 12.31 6.38
C VAL A 171 -0.42 11.49 5.88
N TRP A 172 0.10 10.54 6.68
CA TRP A 172 1.20 9.68 6.25
C TRP A 172 0.81 8.81 5.06
N ALA A 173 -0.35 8.13 5.12
CA ALA A 173 -0.87 7.36 4.00
C ALA A 173 -1.09 8.22 2.74
N GLY A 174 -1.62 9.44 2.91
CA GLY A 174 -1.79 10.40 1.82
C GLY A 174 -0.47 10.84 1.19
N LEU A 175 0.57 11.09 2.00
CA LEU A 175 1.91 11.40 1.51
C LEU A 175 2.52 10.23 0.73
N ILE A 176 2.29 8.99 1.16
CA ILE A 176 2.72 7.80 0.39
C ILE A 176 1.97 7.74 -0.94
N CYS A 177 0.65 7.91 -0.96
CA CYS A 177 -0.12 7.93 -2.21
C CYS A 177 0.35 9.03 -3.16
N LEU A 178 0.55 10.25 -2.67
CA LEU A 178 1.11 11.35 -3.47
C LEU A 178 2.51 11.02 -3.98
N SER A 179 3.34 10.41 -3.15
CA SER A 179 4.71 10.07 -3.52
C SER A 179 4.77 9.13 -4.73
N THR A 180 3.84 8.19 -4.85
CA THR A 180 3.81 7.26 -5.99
C THR A 180 3.63 7.97 -7.33
N VAL A 181 2.88 9.08 -7.33
CA VAL A 181 2.60 9.87 -8.55
C VAL A 181 3.74 10.84 -8.86
N PHE A 182 4.27 11.54 -7.84
CA PHE A 182 5.39 12.47 -8.02
C PHE A 182 6.70 11.76 -8.37
N THR A 183 6.89 10.52 -7.94
CA THR A 183 8.05 9.69 -8.33
C THR A 183 7.82 8.94 -9.64
N LYS A 184 6.67 9.15 -10.30
CA LYS A 184 6.31 8.48 -11.56
C LYS A 184 6.33 6.94 -11.46
N GLN A 185 6.02 6.41 -10.28
CA GLN A 185 5.85 4.97 -10.04
C GLN A 185 4.42 4.50 -10.35
N HIS A 186 3.44 5.41 -10.25
CA HIS A 186 2.04 5.14 -10.52
C HIS A 186 1.36 6.30 -11.24
N SER A 187 0.36 5.99 -12.06
CA SER A 187 -0.63 6.95 -12.55
C SER A 187 -1.64 7.31 -11.45
N ILE A 188 -2.29 8.45 -11.59
CA ILE A 188 -3.43 8.81 -10.72
C ILE A 188 -4.55 7.74 -10.79
N LEU A 189 -4.71 7.06 -11.91
CA LEU A 189 -5.67 5.97 -12.08
C LEU A 189 -5.34 4.79 -11.17
N ASP A 190 -4.06 4.44 -11.04
CA ASP A 190 -3.61 3.35 -10.16
C ASP A 190 -3.92 3.66 -8.70
N VAL A 191 -3.69 4.93 -8.31
CA VAL A 191 -4.00 5.44 -6.97
C VAL A 191 -5.49 5.31 -6.68
N VAL A 192 -6.35 5.79 -7.59
CA VAL A 192 -7.81 5.73 -7.43
C VAL A 192 -8.26 4.27 -7.34
N CYS A 193 -7.80 3.40 -8.24
CA CYS A 193 -8.15 1.97 -8.21
C CYS A 193 -7.71 1.31 -6.89
N GLY A 194 -6.51 1.61 -6.41
CA GLY A 194 -6.02 1.10 -5.13
C GLY A 194 -6.89 1.54 -3.94
N LEU A 195 -7.30 2.82 -3.90
CA LEU A 195 -8.17 3.35 -2.84
C LEU A 195 -9.61 2.82 -2.93
N VAL A 196 -10.13 2.56 -4.14
CA VAL A 196 -11.43 1.90 -4.33
C VAL A 196 -11.43 0.52 -3.69
N LEU A 197 -10.35 -0.26 -3.80
CA LEU A 197 -10.23 -1.56 -3.15
C LEU A 197 -10.32 -1.45 -1.62
N VAL A 198 -9.79 -0.37 -1.03
CA VAL A 198 -9.96 -0.10 0.41
C VAL A 198 -11.44 0.17 0.74
N ALA A 199 -12.08 1.04 -0.06
CA ALA A 199 -13.47 1.45 0.18
C ALA A 199 -14.45 0.28 0.12
N VAL A 200 -14.20 -0.72 -0.72
CA VAL A 200 -15.03 -1.93 -0.83
C VAL A 200 -15.13 -2.68 0.52
N TRP A 201 -14.07 -2.70 1.30
CA TRP A 201 -14.05 -3.42 2.58
C TRP A 201 -14.73 -2.68 3.73
N VAL A 202 -14.92 -1.36 3.63
CA VAL A 202 -15.49 -0.54 4.71
C VAL A 202 -16.86 -1.05 5.20
N PRO A 203 -17.85 -1.28 4.34
CA PRO A 203 -19.17 -1.73 4.79
C PRO A 203 -19.13 -3.11 5.45
N PHE A 204 -18.24 -4.00 5.02
CA PHE A 204 -18.16 -5.37 5.56
C PHE A 204 -17.52 -5.42 6.94
N LEU A 205 -16.48 -4.63 7.17
CA LEU A 205 -15.67 -4.71 8.39
C LEU A 205 -16.00 -3.63 9.42
N TYR A 206 -16.53 -2.49 8.97
CA TYR A 206 -16.79 -1.31 9.79
C TYR A 206 -18.24 -0.81 9.68
N GLY A 207 -19.07 -1.41 8.83
CA GLY A 207 -20.50 -1.14 8.77
C GLY A 207 -21.20 -1.44 10.12
N LYS A 208 -22.26 -0.71 10.44
CA LYS A 208 -23.07 -1.01 11.61
C LYS A 208 -23.61 -2.42 11.49
N LYS A 209 -23.29 -3.32 12.44
CA LYS A 209 -24.01 -4.57 12.57
C LYS A 209 -25.48 -4.21 12.82
N THR A 210 -26.34 -4.45 11.84
CA THR A 210 -27.78 -4.41 12.06
C THR A 210 -28.05 -5.45 13.15
N LYS A 211 -28.47 -5.01 14.35
CA LYS A 211 -28.98 -5.94 15.35
C LYS A 211 -30.19 -6.59 14.69
N ILE A 212 -30.04 -7.83 14.25
CA ILE A 212 -31.17 -8.70 14.02
C ILE A 212 -31.75 -8.87 15.43
N ALA A 213 -32.90 -8.26 15.65
CA ALA A 213 -33.66 -8.45 16.86
C ALA A 213 -34.12 -9.92 16.86
N ASP A 214 -33.61 -10.69 17.84
CA ASP A 214 -34.14 -12.00 18.20
C ASP A 214 -35.54 -11.81 18.83
#